data_311fa9adcfd3e2d81d63d1e13b6d8e09
#
_entry.id   311fa9adcfd3e2d81d63d1e13b6d8e09
#
_cell.length_a   1.000
_cell.length_b   1.000
_cell.length_c   1.000
_cell.angle_alpha   90.00
_cell.angle_beta   90.00
_cell.angle_gamma   90.00
#
_symmetry.space_group_name_H-M   'P 1'
#
loop_
_entity.id
_entity.type
_entity.pdbx_description
1 polymer ?
#
loop_
_entity_poly.entity_id
_entity_poly.type
_entity_poly.pdbx_seq_one_letter_code
_entity_poly.pdbx_strand_id
1 'polypeptide(L)'
;MLSYLTRLTGRDREEFYDDHLAHFLTFNAGAANAGGFMAFQRYTSHMTGIASASADALAIGEWQLFLAGLIAIIAFVSGAAFSAILINWGRRKNLHSQFAVPLLLESLLLAVFGFLGDWMQQFHAFYFPATALLLCFIMGLQNAMITKMSGARIRTTHITGMVTDIGIEIGKSLYWNRDPAYSTEHHVRGDRKKIRLLMNFVALFFLGGLAGGIGYNWSGFIATLFLATLLFLLAIMPVLQDIIRSNR
;
A
#
# COMPACT_ATOMS: atom_id res chain seq x y z
N MET A 1 17.54 -11.09 -14.67
CA MET A 1 17.12 -10.52 -13.38
C MET A 1 17.12 -8.99 -13.39
N LEU A 2 18.19 -8.31 -13.77
CA LEU A 2 18.26 -6.84 -13.83
C LEU A 2 17.18 -6.20 -14.74
N SER A 3 16.97 -6.75 -15.94
CA SER A 3 15.92 -6.26 -16.87
C SER A 3 14.50 -6.40 -16.30
N TYR A 4 14.25 -7.42 -15.50
CA TYR A 4 12.95 -7.62 -14.82
C TYR A 4 12.71 -6.53 -13.76
N LEU A 5 13.69 -6.27 -12.87
CA LEU A 5 13.59 -5.21 -11.85
C LEU A 5 13.41 -3.83 -12.48
N THR A 6 14.10 -3.55 -13.58
CA THR A 6 13.93 -2.29 -14.30
C THR A 6 12.51 -2.11 -14.85
N ARG A 7 11.89 -3.18 -15.35
CA ARG A 7 10.53 -3.12 -15.89
C ARG A 7 9.45 -3.06 -14.81
N LEU A 8 9.70 -3.60 -13.60
CA LEU A 8 8.74 -3.58 -12.48
C LEU A 8 8.35 -2.16 -12.06
N THR A 9 9.31 -1.25 -11.97
CA THR A 9 9.08 0.12 -11.46
C THR A 9 9.45 1.20 -12.49
N GLY A 10 9.81 0.78 -13.70
CA GLY A 10 10.12 1.65 -14.83
C GLY A 10 8.87 2.26 -15.48
N ARG A 11 9.09 3.11 -16.46
CA ARG A 11 8.04 3.80 -17.23
C ARG A 11 7.35 2.87 -18.24
N ASP A 12 8.15 2.10 -19.01
CA ASP A 12 7.68 1.27 -20.10
C ASP A 12 7.46 -0.16 -19.58
N ARG A 13 6.20 -0.47 -19.24
CA ARG A 13 5.84 -1.76 -18.67
C ARG A 13 4.45 -2.20 -19.13
N GLU A 14 4.24 -3.50 -19.09
CA GLU A 14 3.00 -4.19 -19.37
C GLU A 14 2.20 -4.42 -18.08
N GLU A 15 0.91 -4.69 -18.18
CA GLU A 15 0.03 -5.02 -17.02
C GLU A 15 0.57 -6.14 -16.14
N PHE A 16 1.27 -7.10 -16.76
CA PHE A 16 1.94 -8.19 -16.03
C PHE A 16 2.92 -7.70 -14.95
N TYR A 17 3.72 -6.66 -15.27
CA TYR A 17 4.65 -6.09 -14.29
C TYR A 17 3.93 -5.27 -13.22
N ASP A 18 2.82 -4.62 -13.56
CA ASP A 18 1.98 -3.92 -12.59
C ASP A 18 1.39 -4.90 -11.57
N ASP A 19 0.87 -6.03 -12.03
CA ASP A 19 0.33 -7.08 -11.16
C ASP A 19 1.41 -7.67 -10.25
N HIS A 20 2.61 -7.95 -10.78
CA HIS A 20 3.73 -8.47 -9.98
C HIS A 20 4.18 -7.47 -8.91
N LEU A 21 4.38 -6.20 -9.28
CA LEU A 21 4.74 -5.17 -8.29
C LEU A 21 3.64 -5.02 -7.24
N ALA A 22 2.38 -5.04 -7.65
CA ALA A 22 1.25 -4.98 -6.73
C ALA A 22 1.24 -6.15 -5.74
N HIS A 23 1.62 -7.37 -6.14
CA HIS A 23 1.75 -8.50 -5.23
C HIS A 23 2.79 -8.23 -4.13
N PHE A 24 3.99 -7.75 -4.51
CA PHE A 24 5.03 -7.38 -3.54
C PHE A 24 4.57 -6.26 -2.60
N LEU A 25 3.95 -5.22 -3.15
CA LEU A 25 3.48 -4.09 -2.35
C LEU A 25 2.31 -4.46 -1.45
N THR A 26 1.44 -5.37 -1.87
CA THR A 26 0.34 -5.86 -1.04
C THR A 26 0.86 -6.65 0.16
N PHE A 27 1.85 -7.52 -0.05
CA PHE A 27 2.52 -8.22 1.04
C PHE A 27 3.21 -7.21 2.00
N ASN A 28 3.97 -6.26 1.45
CA ASN A 28 4.64 -5.21 2.22
C ASN A 28 3.64 -4.35 3.02
N ALA A 29 2.52 -3.97 2.39
CA ALA A 29 1.46 -3.21 3.06
C ALA A 29 0.84 -3.98 4.23
N GLY A 30 0.59 -5.28 4.06
CA GLY A 30 0.11 -6.15 5.13
C GLY A 30 1.09 -6.21 6.30
N ALA A 31 2.39 -6.41 6.00
CA ALA A 31 3.44 -6.49 7.00
C ALA A 31 3.65 -5.16 7.76
N ALA A 32 3.70 -4.04 7.04
CA ALA A 32 3.82 -2.71 7.66
C ALA A 32 2.60 -2.36 8.51
N ASN A 33 1.39 -2.76 8.06
CA ASN A 33 0.15 -2.54 8.80
C ASN A 33 0.10 -3.36 10.10
N ALA A 34 0.61 -4.59 10.10
CA ALA A 34 0.77 -5.40 11.31
C ALA A 34 1.77 -4.76 12.29
N GLY A 35 2.87 -4.19 11.78
CA GLY A 35 3.82 -3.42 12.59
C GLY A 35 3.18 -2.22 13.28
N GLY A 36 2.35 -1.47 12.56
CA GLY A 36 1.56 -0.39 13.13
C GLY A 36 0.63 -0.88 14.26
N PHE A 37 -0.02 -2.04 14.07
CA PHE A 37 -0.87 -2.62 15.11
C PHE A 37 -0.07 -3.08 16.33
N MET A 38 1.05 -3.75 16.15
CA MET A 38 1.91 -4.20 17.26
C MET A 38 2.49 -3.02 18.04
N ALA A 39 2.84 -1.92 17.35
CA ALA A 39 3.39 -0.73 17.97
C ALA A 39 2.33 0.15 18.65
N PHE A 40 1.15 0.33 18.04
CA PHE A 40 0.18 1.38 18.40
C PHE A 40 -1.23 0.85 18.69
N GLN A 41 -1.47 -0.45 18.56
CA GLN A 41 -2.78 -1.10 18.63
C GLN A 41 -3.80 -0.50 17.63
N ARG A 42 -3.29 0.04 16.52
CA ARG A 42 -4.09 0.65 15.45
C ARG A 42 -3.50 0.35 14.08
N TYR A 43 -4.37 0.15 13.11
CA TYR A 43 -3.99 -0.05 11.71
C TYR A 43 -3.82 1.29 11.01
N THR A 44 -2.62 1.58 10.52
CA THR A 44 -2.26 2.88 9.92
C THR A 44 -2.71 3.05 8.47
N SER A 45 -3.12 1.97 7.81
CA SER A 45 -3.70 2.00 6.45
C SER A 45 -5.24 2.00 6.43
N HIS A 46 -5.90 1.82 7.59
CA HIS A 46 -7.36 1.65 7.68
C HIS A 46 -8.09 2.99 7.88
N MET A 47 -8.11 3.83 6.85
CA MET A 47 -8.68 5.18 6.92
C MET A 47 -10.17 5.19 7.26
N THR A 48 -10.96 4.20 6.80
CA THR A 48 -12.37 4.07 7.17
C THR A 48 -12.54 3.88 8.68
N GLY A 49 -11.74 2.99 9.28
CA GLY A 49 -11.77 2.77 10.73
C GLY A 49 -11.33 4.01 11.53
N ILE A 50 -10.30 4.72 11.06
CA ILE A 50 -9.84 5.96 11.68
C ILE A 50 -10.92 7.05 11.61
N ALA A 51 -11.57 7.20 10.45
CA ALA A 51 -12.65 8.17 10.27
C ALA A 51 -13.86 7.86 11.17
N SER A 52 -14.27 6.58 11.25
CA SER A 52 -15.37 6.15 12.12
C SER A 52 -15.03 6.39 13.60
N ALA A 53 -13.84 5.95 14.04
CA ALA A 53 -13.39 6.18 15.43
C ALA A 53 -13.29 7.68 15.78
N SER A 54 -12.93 8.53 14.81
CA SER A 54 -12.91 9.98 15.01
C SER A 54 -14.32 10.56 15.18
N ALA A 55 -15.29 10.07 14.39
CA ALA A 55 -16.68 10.50 14.53
C ALA A 55 -17.27 10.08 15.87
N ASP A 56 -17.00 8.83 16.30
CA ASP A 56 -17.43 8.31 17.60
C ASP A 56 -16.81 9.14 18.75
N ALA A 57 -15.52 9.43 18.70
CA ALA A 57 -14.82 10.25 19.67
C ALA A 57 -15.44 11.66 19.79
N LEU A 58 -15.76 12.27 18.65
CA LEU A 58 -16.43 13.59 18.61
C LEU A 58 -17.82 13.51 19.27
N ALA A 59 -18.59 12.47 18.98
CA ALA A 59 -19.94 12.28 19.51
C ALA A 59 -19.99 12.15 21.04
N ILE A 60 -18.93 11.55 21.64
CA ILE A 60 -18.81 11.38 23.10
C ILE A 60 -17.99 12.49 23.78
N GLY A 61 -17.55 13.51 23.02
CA GLY A 61 -16.81 14.67 23.57
C GLY A 61 -15.30 14.44 23.78
N GLU A 62 -14.75 13.36 23.24
CA GLU A 62 -13.32 13.00 23.34
C GLU A 62 -12.48 13.73 22.28
N TRP A 63 -12.29 15.04 22.47
CA TRP A 63 -11.63 15.93 21.50
C TRP A 63 -10.20 15.52 21.14
N GLN A 64 -9.46 14.97 22.08
CA GLN A 64 -8.08 14.52 21.85
C GLN A 64 -8.03 13.35 20.86
N LEU A 65 -8.92 12.37 21.01
CA LEU A 65 -9.02 11.23 20.10
C LEU A 65 -9.53 11.65 18.71
N PHE A 66 -10.50 12.56 18.66
CA PHE A 66 -10.97 13.17 17.40
C PHE A 66 -9.83 13.85 16.65
N LEU A 67 -9.07 14.74 17.31
CA LEU A 67 -7.94 15.43 16.68
C LEU A 67 -6.84 14.48 16.25
N ALA A 68 -6.51 13.45 17.04
CA ALA A 68 -5.52 12.44 16.68
C ALA A 68 -5.92 11.70 15.39
N GLY A 69 -7.19 11.31 15.24
CA GLY A 69 -7.68 10.67 14.03
C GLY A 69 -7.66 11.60 12.82
N LEU A 70 -8.05 12.88 12.99
CA LEU A 70 -8.01 13.87 11.93
C LEU A 70 -6.57 14.09 11.43
N ILE A 71 -5.61 14.23 12.35
CA ILE A 71 -4.18 14.39 12.01
C ILE A 71 -3.65 13.15 11.28
N ALA A 72 -4.07 11.93 11.68
CA ALA A 72 -3.70 10.70 10.99
C ALA A 72 -4.23 10.67 9.53
N ILE A 73 -5.46 11.11 9.30
CA ILE A 73 -6.04 11.24 7.95
C ILE A 73 -5.25 12.27 7.13
N ILE A 74 -4.92 13.42 7.73
CA ILE A 74 -4.13 14.47 7.07
C ILE A 74 -2.74 13.93 6.70
N ALA A 75 -2.09 13.16 7.59
CA ALA A 75 -0.80 12.54 7.31
C ALA A 75 -0.89 11.58 6.11
N PHE A 76 -1.94 10.75 6.06
CA PHE A 76 -2.16 9.84 4.93
C PHE A 76 -2.39 10.60 3.61
N VAL A 77 -3.24 11.62 3.62
CA VAL A 77 -3.52 12.49 2.45
C VAL A 77 -2.23 13.19 1.99
N SER A 78 -1.41 13.68 2.94
CA SER A 78 -0.13 14.32 2.64
C SER A 78 0.84 13.35 1.96
N GLY A 79 0.93 12.10 2.43
CA GLY A 79 1.73 11.05 1.80
C GLY A 79 1.25 10.75 0.38
N ALA A 80 -0.06 10.63 0.19
CA ALA A 80 -0.65 10.41 -1.13
C ALA A 80 -0.39 11.59 -2.08
N ALA A 81 -0.53 12.82 -1.61
CA ALA A 81 -0.25 14.02 -2.39
C ALA A 81 1.24 14.10 -2.77
N PHE A 82 2.12 13.79 -1.83
CA PHE A 82 3.57 13.80 -2.05
C PHE A 82 4.00 12.77 -3.10
N SER A 83 3.45 11.55 -3.04
CA SER A 83 3.65 10.52 -4.06
C SER A 83 3.22 11.02 -5.45
N ALA A 84 2.04 11.65 -5.53
CA ALA A 84 1.54 12.22 -6.79
C ALA A 84 2.45 13.31 -7.35
N ILE A 85 3.00 14.17 -6.48
CA ILE A 85 3.96 15.22 -6.86
C ILE A 85 5.23 14.60 -7.42
N LEU A 86 5.82 13.60 -6.74
CA LEU A 86 7.04 12.91 -7.18
C LEU A 86 6.85 12.25 -8.55
N ILE A 87 5.72 11.54 -8.75
CA ILE A 87 5.42 10.88 -10.03
C ILE A 87 5.26 11.92 -11.15
N ASN A 88 4.55 13.01 -10.91
CA ASN A 88 4.35 14.06 -11.91
C ASN A 88 5.66 14.81 -12.22
N TRP A 89 6.51 15.03 -11.21
CA TRP A 89 7.84 15.58 -11.40
C TRP A 89 8.70 14.65 -12.28
N GLY A 90 8.72 13.35 -11.99
CA GLY A 90 9.42 12.35 -12.79
C GLY A 90 8.93 12.32 -14.26
N ARG A 91 7.60 12.40 -14.45
CA ARG A 91 7.00 12.51 -15.80
C ARG A 91 7.47 13.74 -16.55
N ARG A 92 7.48 14.91 -15.92
CA ARG A 92 7.95 16.16 -16.54
C ARG A 92 9.42 16.13 -16.92
N LYS A 93 10.23 15.39 -16.15
CA LYS A 93 11.66 15.18 -16.42
C LYS A 93 11.93 14.00 -17.35
N ASN A 94 10.89 13.32 -17.88
CA ASN A 94 11.00 12.12 -18.70
C ASN A 94 11.84 10.99 -18.07
N LEU A 95 11.81 10.89 -16.72
CA LEU A 95 12.54 9.86 -16.00
C LEU A 95 11.92 8.48 -16.25
N HIS A 96 12.77 7.49 -16.48
CA HIS A 96 12.35 6.09 -16.50
C HIS A 96 11.89 5.62 -15.12
N SER A 97 12.51 6.19 -14.06
CA SER A 97 12.26 5.89 -12.65
C SER A 97 11.07 6.61 -12.01
N GLN A 98 10.15 7.18 -12.78
CA GLN A 98 9.04 8.00 -12.25
C GLN A 98 8.21 7.36 -11.14
N PHE A 99 8.10 6.02 -11.11
CA PHE A 99 7.42 5.26 -10.07
C PHE A 99 8.37 4.67 -9.03
N ALA A 100 9.64 4.49 -9.40
CA ALA A 100 10.66 4.00 -8.48
C ALA A 100 11.05 5.06 -7.43
N VAL A 101 10.99 6.35 -7.76
CA VAL A 101 11.34 7.44 -6.84
C VAL A 101 10.44 7.44 -5.57
N PRO A 102 9.09 7.41 -5.66
CA PRO A 102 8.24 7.28 -4.48
C PRO A 102 8.53 6.00 -3.66
N LEU A 103 8.85 4.90 -4.35
CA LEU A 103 9.14 3.62 -3.70
C LEU A 103 10.47 3.65 -2.93
N LEU A 104 11.50 4.32 -3.46
CA LEU A 104 12.74 4.56 -2.73
C LEU A 104 12.53 5.45 -1.51
N LEU A 105 11.71 6.48 -1.63
CA LEU A 105 11.36 7.30 -0.48
C LEU A 105 10.63 6.47 0.59
N GLU A 106 9.68 5.62 0.19
CA GLU A 106 9.00 4.71 1.09
C GLU A 106 9.98 3.79 1.81
N SER A 107 10.92 3.19 1.07
CA SER A 107 11.99 2.36 1.62
C SER A 107 12.82 3.13 2.66
N LEU A 108 13.23 4.36 2.35
CA LEU A 108 13.99 5.21 3.27
C LEU A 108 13.19 5.52 4.55
N LEU A 109 11.93 5.89 4.41
CA LEU A 109 11.07 6.21 5.55
C LEU A 109 10.79 4.98 6.44
N LEU A 110 10.62 3.80 5.84
CA LEU A 110 10.52 2.55 6.59
C LEU A 110 11.83 2.20 7.31
N ALA A 111 12.98 2.45 6.68
CA ALA A 111 14.27 2.27 7.34
C ALA A 111 14.44 3.24 8.53
N VAL A 112 14.10 4.52 8.34
CA VAL A 112 14.08 5.52 9.42
C VAL A 112 13.14 5.07 10.55
N PHE A 113 11.94 4.59 10.23
CA PHE A 113 11.00 4.06 11.21
C PHE A 113 11.60 2.86 11.98
N GLY A 114 12.28 1.93 11.28
CA GLY A 114 12.93 0.78 11.89
C GLY A 114 14.06 1.14 12.85
N PHE A 115 14.94 2.07 12.43
CA PHE A 115 16.06 2.51 13.29
C PHE A 115 15.63 3.38 14.46
N LEU A 116 14.70 4.31 14.23
CA LEU A 116 14.22 5.19 15.30
C LEU A 116 13.26 4.48 16.25
N GLY A 117 12.61 3.42 15.80
CA GLY A 117 11.60 2.70 16.56
C GLY A 117 12.13 2.23 17.91
N ASP A 118 13.23 1.52 17.93
CA ASP A 118 13.84 1.00 19.17
C ASP A 118 14.43 2.11 20.05
N TRP A 119 15.05 3.12 19.41
CA TRP A 119 15.66 4.23 20.16
C TRP A 119 14.63 5.13 20.83
N MET A 120 13.52 5.42 20.16
CA MET A 120 12.48 6.32 20.67
C MET A 120 11.51 5.67 21.66
N GLN A 121 11.51 4.35 21.84
CA GLN A 121 10.70 3.69 22.89
C GLN A 121 10.97 4.26 24.30
N GLN A 122 12.16 4.83 24.52
CA GLN A 122 12.53 5.48 25.78
C GLN A 122 11.80 6.81 26.01
N PHE A 123 11.20 7.42 24.99
CA PHE A 123 10.53 8.73 25.01
C PHE A 123 9.02 8.62 24.76
N HIS A 124 8.30 7.87 25.59
CA HIS A 124 6.90 7.47 25.38
C HIS A 124 5.92 8.59 24.98
N ALA A 125 6.07 9.82 25.50
CA ALA A 125 5.08 10.87 25.32
C ALA A 125 5.01 11.45 23.89
N PHE A 126 6.15 11.57 23.19
CA PHE A 126 6.22 12.12 21.82
C PHE A 126 6.35 11.07 20.73
N TYR A 127 6.83 9.91 21.09
CA TYR A 127 7.13 8.82 20.18
C TYR A 127 5.88 8.25 19.50
N PHE A 128 4.86 7.96 20.27
CA PHE A 128 3.64 7.30 19.81
C PHE A 128 2.91 8.05 18.70
N PRO A 129 2.64 9.37 18.81
CA PRO A 129 1.99 10.11 17.75
C PRO A 129 2.84 10.24 16.48
N ALA A 130 4.14 10.55 16.62
CA ALA A 130 5.00 10.84 15.47
C ALA A 130 5.22 9.62 14.58
N THR A 131 5.47 8.45 15.16
CA THR A 131 5.70 7.21 14.41
C THR A 131 4.42 6.67 13.78
N ALA A 132 3.27 6.79 14.46
CA ALA A 132 1.98 6.45 13.87
C ALA A 132 1.65 7.34 12.66
N LEU A 133 1.91 8.64 12.76
CA LEU A 133 1.73 9.59 11.67
C LEU A 133 2.68 9.31 10.50
N LEU A 134 3.93 8.95 10.78
CA LEU A 134 4.89 8.53 9.76
C LEU A 134 4.38 7.30 9.00
N LEU A 135 3.86 6.29 9.69
CA LEU A 135 3.27 5.12 9.03
C LEU A 135 2.02 5.48 8.23
N CYS A 136 1.14 6.36 8.73
CA CYS A 136 -0.01 6.84 7.94
C CYS A 136 0.45 7.55 6.67
N PHE A 137 1.49 8.38 6.74
CA PHE A 137 2.10 9.04 5.58
C PHE A 137 2.65 8.01 4.59
N ILE A 138 3.43 7.04 5.06
CA ILE A 138 4.01 5.95 4.24
C ILE A 138 2.88 5.18 3.54
N MET A 139 1.83 4.81 4.26
CA MET A 139 0.69 4.09 3.67
C MET A 139 -0.07 4.92 2.63
N GLY A 140 -0.20 6.22 2.85
CA GLY A 140 -0.74 7.15 1.86
C GLY A 140 0.11 7.22 0.59
N LEU A 141 1.43 7.32 0.76
CA LEU A 141 2.42 7.37 -0.32
C LEU A 141 2.36 6.10 -1.18
N GLN A 142 2.37 4.92 -0.56
CA GLN A 142 2.29 3.63 -1.25
C GLN A 142 0.97 3.46 -2.00
N ASN A 143 -0.17 3.77 -1.35
CA ASN A 143 -1.49 3.65 -1.98
C ASN A 143 -1.64 4.56 -3.20
N ALA A 144 -1.16 5.79 -3.13
CA ALA A 144 -1.21 6.72 -4.27
C ALA A 144 -0.32 6.25 -5.41
N MET A 145 0.88 5.74 -5.11
CA MET A 145 1.82 5.25 -6.11
C MET A 145 1.21 4.09 -6.90
N ILE A 146 0.72 3.04 -6.25
CA ILE A 146 0.14 1.88 -6.93
C ILE A 146 -1.15 2.25 -7.67
N THR A 147 -1.97 3.14 -7.11
CA THR A 147 -3.19 3.61 -7.75
C THR A 147 -2.89 4.36 -9.05
N LYS A 148 -1.91 5.27 -9.05
CA LYS A 148 -1.48 5.99 -10.27
C LYS A 148 -0.79 5.08 -11.28
N MET A 149 -0.02 4.12 -10.80
CA MET A 149 0.70 3.17 -11.63
C MET A 149 -0.26 2.27 -12.40
N SER A 150 -1.25 1.71 -11.74
CA SER A 150 -2.22 0.77 -12.32
C SER A 150 -3.44 1.43 -12.97
N GLY A 151 -3.48 2.76 -13.07
CA GLY A 151 -4.67 3.47 -13.57
C GLY A 151 -5.90 3.26 -12.68
N ALA A 152 -5.71 3.21 -11.36
CA ALA A 152 -6.73 2.94 -10.34
C ALA A 152 -7.33 1.50 -10.37
N ARG A 153 -6.74 0.59 -11.15
CA ARG A 153 -7.17 -0.82 -11.24
C ARG A 153 -6.84 -1.60 -9.97
N ILE A 154 -5.73 -1.26 -9.30
CA ILE A 154 -5.21 -1.98 -8.14
C ILE A 154 -5.07 -1.04 -6.95
N ARG A 155 -5.40 -1.53 -5.75
CA ARG A 155 -5.22 -0.84 -4.47
C ARG A 155 -4.77 -1.86 -3.42
N THR A 156 -3.55 -1.75 -2.92
CA THR A 156 -2.91 -2.77 -2.07
C THR A 156 -3.53 -2.93 -0.68
N THR A 157 -4.17 -1.88 -0.15
CA THR A 157 -4.76 -1.90 1.22
C THR A 157 -6.29 -1.84 1.23
N HIS A 158 -6.94 -1.85 0.05
CA HIS A 158 -8.41 -1.72 -0.04
C HIS A 158 -9.11 -3.08 0.04
N ILE A 159 -8.85 -3.82 1.13
CA ILE A 159 -9.36 -5.18 1.34
C ILE A 159 -10.89 -5.25 1.26
N THR A 160 -11.62 -4.31 1.87
CA THR A 160 -13.09 -4.27 1.81
C THR A 160 -13.60 -4.27 0.36
N GLY A 161 -13.03 -3.43 -0.50
CA GLY A 161 -13.41 -3.38 -1.92
C GLY A 161 -13.09 -4.67 -2.65
N MET A 162 -11.91 -5.25 -2.42
CA MET A 162 -11.51 -6.52 -3.04
C MET A 162 -12.43 -7.67 -2.64
N VAL A 163 -12.79 -7.79 -1.36
CA VAL A 163 -13.73 -8.81 -0.86
C VAL A 163 -15.14 -8.60 -1.43
N THR A 164 -15.57 -7.34 -1.53
CA THR A 164 -16.87 -7.00 -2.17
C THR A 164 -16.88 -7.41 -3.64
N ASP A 165 -15.82 -7.09 -4.40
CA ASP A 165 -15.70 -7.44 -5.81
C ASP A 165 -15.66 -8.96 -6.02
N ILE A 166 -14.96 -9.71 -5.15
CA ILE A 166 -14.98 -11.19 -5.14
C ILE A 166 -16.43 -11.67 -4.97
N GLY A 167 -17.17 -11.14 -3.99
CA GLY A 167 -18.57 -11.49 -3.76
C GLY A 167 -19.45 -11.23 -4.98
N ILE A 168 -19.26 -10.08 -5.65
CA ILE A 168 -19.99 -9.73 -6.89
C ILE A 168 -19.69 -10.75 -8.00
N GLU A 169 -18.43 -11.09 -8.23
CA GLU A 169 -18.05 -12.04 -9.29
C GLU A 169 -18.53 -13.48 -8.99
N ILE A 170 -18.54 -13.89 -7.71
CA ILE A 170 -19.14 -15.15 -7.27
C ILE A 170 -20.64 -15.13 -7.55
N GLY A 171 -21.35 -14.06 -7.16
CA GLY A 171 -22.77 -13.90 -7.43
C GLY A 171 -23.11 -14.00 -8.91
N LYS A 172 -22.33 -13.35 -9.78
CA LYS A 172 -22.46 -13.48 -11.24
C LYS A 172 -22.23 -14.92 -11.72
N SER A 173 -21.29 -15.65 -11.11
CA SER A 173 -20.98 -17.04 -11.47
C SER A 173 -22.10 -18.00 -11.06
N LEU A 174 -22.83 -17.68 -10.00
CA LEU A 174 -23.94 -18.47 -9.48
C LEU A 174 -25.29 -18.07 -10.09
N TYR A 175 -25.33 -16.95 -10.85
CA TYR A 175 -26.57 -16.45 -11.43
C TYR A 175 -27.15 -17.44 -12.45
N TRP A 176 -28.44 -17.73 -12.32
CA TRP A 176 -29.15 -18.70 -13.20
C TRP A 176 -29.57 -17.99 -14.49
N ASN A 177 -28.86 -18.11 -15.54
CA ASN A 177 -29.20 -17.60 -16.87
C ASN A 177 -30.22 -18.49 -17.58
N ARG A 178 -31.41 -18.70 -17.01
CA ARG A 178 -32.40 -19.68 -17.49
C ARG A 178 -33.61 -19.07 -18.18
N ASP A 179 -33.66 -17.75 -18.33
CA ASP A 179 -34.79 -17.10 -18.99
C ASP A 179 -34.67 -17.22 -20.51
N PRO A 180 -35.60 -17.97 -21.20
CA PRO A 180 -35.56 -18.14 -22.66
C PRO A 180 -35.81 -16.84 -23.42
N ALA A 181 -36.39 -15.82 -22.77
CA ALA A 181 -36.70 -14.53 -23.41
C ALA A 181 -35.46 -13.66 -23.70
N TYR A 182 -34.33 -13.97 -23.07
CA TYR A 182 -33.09 -13.19 -23.28
C TYR A 182 -32.11 -13.93 -24.16
N SER A 183 -31.53 -13.20 -25.12
CA SER A 183 -30.45 -13.70 -25.98
C SER A 183 -29.20 -14.05 -25.15
N THR A 184 -28.32 -14.91 -25.66
CA THR A 184 -27.05 -15.29 -25.03
C THR A 184 -26.12 -14.13 -24.77
N GLU A 185 -26.32 -12.99 -25.46
CA GLU A 185 -25.57 -11.74 -25.25
C GLU A 185 -25.84 -11.09 -23.90
N HIS A 186 -26.98 -11.36 -23.27
CA HIS A 186 -27.34 -10.84 -21.94
C HIS A 186 -26.96 -11.79 -20.79
N HIS A 187 -26.27 -12.90 -21.07
CA HIS A 187 -25.85 -13.83 -20.03
C HIS A 187 -24.85 -13.20 -19.07
N VAL A 188 -25.20 -13.18 -17.78
CA VAL A 188 -24.32 -12.75 -16.70
C VAL A 188 -23.28 -13.83 -16.44
N ARG A 189 -21.99 -13.47 -16.52
CA ARG A 189 -20.88 -14.38 -16.28
C ARG A 189 -19.89 -13.74 -15.31
N GLY A 190 -19.44 -14.50 -14.31
CA GLY A 190 -18.38 -14.08 -13.42
C GLY A 190 -17.00 -14.21 -14.07
N ASP A 191 -16.12 -13.27 -13.80
CA ASP A 191 -14.73 -13.27 -14.27
C ASP A 191 -13.84 -14.05 -13.30
N ARG A 192 -13.51 -15.30 -13.66
CA ARG A 192 -12.65 -16.18 -12.85
C ARG A 192 -11.20 -15.64 -12.74
N LYS A 193 -10.72 -14.89 -13.74
CA LYS A 193 -9.38 -14.30 -13.69
C LYS A 193 -9.33 -13.18 -12.65
N LYS A 194 -10.36 -12.31 -12.66
CA LYS A 194 -10.52 -11.24 -11.67
C LYS A 194 -10.64 -11.81 -10.25
N ILE A 195 -11.49 -12.85 -10.04
CA ILE A 195 -11.62 -13.53 -8.73
C ILE A 195 -10.24 -14.00 -8.24
N ARG A 196 -9.49 -14.71 -9.08
CA ARG A 196 -8.16 -15.26 -8.72
C ARG A 196 -7.19 -14.14 -8.37
N LEU A 197 -7.14 -13.06 -9.15
CA LEU A 197 -6.28 -11.92 -8.89
C LEU A 197 -6.58 -11.26 -7.54
N LEU A 198 -7.86 -10.99 -7.27
CA LEU A 198 -8.29 -10.36 -6.02
C LEU A 198 -8.07 -11.27 -4.81
N MET A 199 -8.33 -12.58 -4.95
CA MET A 199 -8.01 -13.56 -3.89
C MET A 199 -6.52 -13.61 -3.58
N ASN A 200 -5.65 -13.54 -4.60
CA ASN A 200 -4.20 -13.48 -4.40
C ASN A 200 -3.82 -12.22 -3.61
N PHE A 201 -4.39 -11.06 -3.91
CA PHE A 201 -4.11 -9.83 -3.15
C PHE A 201 -4.58 -9.95 -1.70
N VAL A 202 -5.78 -10.45 -1.45
CA VAL A 202 -6.27 -10.66 -0.07
C VAL A 202 -5.39 -11.65 0.69
N ALA A 203 -5.01 -12.76 0.06
CA ALA A 203 -4.12 -13.75 0.66
C ALA A 203 -2.72 -13.18 0.95
N LEU A 204 -2.13 -12.42 0.01
CA LEU A 204 -0.82 -11.80 0.21
C LEU A 204 -0.84 -10.71 1.28
N PHE A 205 -1.90 -9.92 1.38
CA PHE A 205 -2.07 -8.97 2.48
C PHE A 205 -2.12 -9.68 3.83
N PHE A 206 -2.88 -10.78 3.92
CA PHE A 206 -2.96 -11.60 5.13
C PHE A 206 -1.61 -12.24 5.49
N LEU A 207 -0.93 -12.85 4.50
CA LEU A 207 0.39 -13.47 4.70
C LEU A 207 1.44 -12.41 5.07
N GLY A 208 1.39 -11.24 4.46
CA GLY A 208 2.22 -10.10 4.84
C GLY A 208 1.96 -9.68 6.29
N GLY A 209 0.69 -9.53 6.67
CA GLY A 209 0.28 -9.23 8.04
C GLY A 209 0.79 -10.25 9.05
N LEU A 210 0.66 -11.55 8.72
CA LEU A 210 1.17 -12.64 9.56
C LEU A 210 2.70 -12.58 9.69
N ALA A 211 3.41 -12.47 8.57
CA ALA A 211 4.87 -12.39 8.56
C ALA A 211 5.38 -11.13 9.29
N GLY A 212 4.73 -9.99 9.07
CA GLY A 212 5.02 -8.74 9.79
C GLY A 212 4.78 -8.88 11.29
N GLY A 213 3.61 -9.38 11.69
CA GLY A 213 3.29 -9.61 13.11
C GLY A 213 4.29 -10.51 13.81
N ILE A 214 4.69 -11.63 13.18
CA ILE A 214 5.74 -12.52 13.70
C ILE A 214 7.08 -11.78 13.75
N GLY A 215 7.48 -11.09 12.68
CA GLY A 215 8.74 -10.36 12.62
C GLY A 215 8.85 -9.28 13.71
N TYR A 216 7.81 -8.49 13.89
CA TYR A 216 7.77 -7.46 14.95
C TYR A 216 7.77 -8.08 16.37
N ASN A 217 7.11 -9.22 16.57
CA ASN A 217 7.12 -9.90 17.86
C ASN A 217 8.51 -10.45 18.23
N TRP A 218 9.31 -10.86 17.25
CA TRP A 218 10.65 -11.44 17.46
C TRP A 218 11.77 -10.41 17.49
N SER A 219 11.73 -9.41 16.61
CA SER A 219 12.82 -8.45 16.39
C SER A 219 12.41 -6.98 16.54
N GLY A 220 11.18 -6.70 17.02
CA GLY A 220 10.71 -5.35 17.19
C GLY A 220 10.70 -4.55 15.87
N PHE A 221 11.07 -3.29 15.97
CA PHE A 221 11.07 -2.37 14.81
C PHE A 221 12.12 -2.72 13.75
N ILE A 222 13.16 -3.50 14.10
CA ILE A 222 14.18 -3.97 13.14
C ILE A 222 13.55 -4.79 12.01
N ALA A 223 12.42 -5.48 12.25
CA ALA A 223 11.66 -6.17 11.21
C ALA A 223 11.32 -5.29 10.01
N THR A 224 11.13 -3.97 10.23
CA THR A 224 10.84 -3.00 9.16
C THR A 224 12.00 -2.84 8.18
N LEU A 225 13.25 -3.05 8.63
CA LEU A 225 14.42 -2.96 7.75
C LEU A 225 14.40 -4.01 6.65
N PHE A 226 13.81 -5.19 6.92
CA PHE A 226 13.59 -6.19 5.89
C PHE A 226 12.61 -5.68 4.82
N LEU A 227 11.50 -5.05 5.24
CA LEU A 227 10.53 -4.45 4.33
C LEU A 227 11.14 -3.31 3.52
N ALA A 228 11.89 -2.44 4.18
CA ALA A 228 12.63 -1.35 3.55
C ALA A 228 13.62 -1.88 2.50
N THR A 229 14.39 -2.90 2.83
CA THR A 229 15.36 -3.51 1.91
C THR A 229 14.66 -4.12 0.68
N LEU A 230 13.53 -4.79 0.87
CA LEU A 230 12.75 -5.33 -0.24
C LEU A 230 12.33 -4.22 -1.22
N LEU A 231 11.75 -3.12 -0.71
CA LEU A 231 11.34 -1.99 -1.54
C LEU A 231 12.54 -1.31 -2.22
N PHE A 232 13.65 -1.16 -1.52
CA PHE A 232 14.88 -0.63 -2.08
C PHE A 232 15.35 -1.43 -3.29
N LEU A 233 15.42 -2.75 -3.16
CA LEU A 233 15.86 -3.64 -4.25
C LEU A 233 14.91 -3.58 -5.45
N LEU A 234 13.59 -3.43 -5.22
CA LEU A 234 12.61 -3.29 -6.29
C LEU A 234 12.74 -1.96 -7.04
N ALA A 235 13.18 -0.89 -6.37
CA ALA A 235 13.14 0.46 -6.91
C ALA A 235 14.49 1.00 -7.42
N ILE A 236 15.61 0.46 -6.95
CA ILE A 236 16.92 1.07 -7.21
C ILE A 236 17.34 1.02 -8.68
N MET A 237 16.98 -0.03 -9.42
CA MET A 237 17.49 -0.24 -10.79
C MET A 237 17.10 0.84 -11.79
N PRO A 238 15.82 1.27 -11.92
CA PRO A 238 15.47 2.36 -12.84
C PRO A 238 16.13 3.68 -12.48
N VAL A 239 16.33 3.94 -11.18
CA VAL A 239 16.97 5.18 -10.72
C VAL A 239 18.44 5.21 -11.10
N LEU A 240 19.18 4.12 -10.92
CA LEU A 240 20.58 4.01 -11.36
C LEU A 240 20.70 4.21 -12.88
N GLN A 241 19.75 3.69 -13.66
CA GLN A 241 19.76 3.90 -15.10
C GLN A 241 19.56 5.36 -15.50
N ASP A 242 18.67 6.08 -14.82
CA ASP A 242 18.46 7.50 -15.08
C ASP A 242 19.70 8.33 -14.70
N ILE A 243 20.36 8.01 -13.59
CA ILE A 243 21.62 8.69 -13.17
C ILE A 243 22.73 8.46 -14.21
N ILE A 244 22.90 7.23 -14.69
CA ILE A 244 23.92 6.91 -15.71
C ILE A 244 23.61 7.62 -17.05
N ARG A 245 22.33 7.72 -17.43
CA ARG A 245 21.92 8.44 -18.64
C ARG A 245 22.11 9.96 -18.55
N SER A 246 21.91 10.53 -17.37
CA SER A 246 22.08 11.97 -17.12
C SER A 246 23.54 12.41 -17.17
N ASN A 247 24.47 11.49 -16.93
CA ASN A 247 25.91 11.77 -16.93
C ASN A 247 26.60 11.51 -18.28
N ARG A 248 25.83 11.14 -19.30
CA ARG A 248 26.25 11.01 -20.70
C ARG A 248 25.69 12.15 -21.56
#